data_483ca7651793c674a4ad3674c0b58a21
#
_entry.id   483ca7651793c674a4ad3674c0b58a21
#
_cell.length_a   1.000
_cell.length_b   1.000
_cell.length_c   1.000
_cell.angle_alpha   90.00
_cell.angle_beta   90.00
_cell.angle_gamma   90.00
#
_symmetry.space_group_name_H-M   'P 1'
#
loop_
_entity.id
_entity.type
_entity.pdbx_description
1 polymer ?
#
loop_
_entity_poly.entity_id
_entity_poly.type
_entity_poly.pdbx_seq_one_letter_code
_entity_poly.pdbx_strand_id
1 'polypeptide(L)'
;MRLTFALVGAIALTGVTTAASARDYLSIAGSSTVLPFATIVAEQLGNNPSFKTPVVESGGSSVGKKGVCEGIGTEFIDIGNASSRMKTGELEYC
;
A
#
# COMPACT_ATOMS: atom_id res chain seq x y z
N MET A 1 -47.41 -16.94 44.42
CA MET A 1 -47.20 -16.54 43.06
C MET A 1 -45.79 -15.89 42.96
N ARG A 2 -44.79 -16.63 42.52
CA ARG A 2 -43.42 -16.12 42.42
C ARG A 2 -43.17 -15.78 40.98
N LEU A 3 -43.04 -14.50 40.69
CA LEU A 3 -42.59 -14.01 39.40
C LEU A 3 -41.06 -14.11 39.34
N THR A 4 -40.55 -15.09 38.63
CA THR A 4 -39.13 -15.15 38.26
C THR A 4 -38.94 -14.29 37.04
N PHE A 5 -38.34 -13.12 37.23
CA PHE A 5 -37.84 -12.32 36.11
C PHE A 5 -36.54 -12.95 35.63
N ALA A 6 -36.59 -13.64 34.49
CA ALA A 6 -35.37 -14.03 33.77
C ALA A 6 -34.79 -12.77 33.11
N LEU A 7 -33.71 -12.28 33.68
CA LEU A 7 -32.89 -11.26 33.00
C LEU A 7 -32.17 -11.92 31.83
N VAL A 8 -32.73 -11.81 30.65
CA VAL A 8 -32.00 -12.14 29.43
C VAL A 8 -31.01 -11.02 29.18
N GLY A 9 -29.79 -11.21 29.61
CA GLY A 9 -28.69 -10.33 29.27
C GLY A 9 -28.42 -10.43 27.80
N ALA A 10 -28.85 -9.43 27.01
CA ALA A 10 -28.43 -9.29 25.63
C ALA A 10 -26.96 -8.89 25.66
N ILE A 11 -26.07 -9.83 25.39
CA ILE A 11 -24.67 -9.55 25.12
C ILE A 11 -24.64 -8.92 23.71
N ALA A 12 -24.62 -7.60 23.67
CA ALA A 12 -24.32 -6.89 22.44
C ALA A 12 -22.85 -7.19 22.10
N LEU A 13 -22.61 -8.08 21.14
CA LEU A 13 -21.31 -8.20 20.50
C LEU A 13 -21.10 -6.90 19.69
N THR A 14 -20.48 -5.92 20.33
CA THR A 14 -19.91 -4.80 19.59
C THR A 14 -18.69 -5.34 18.86
N GLY A 15 -18.88 -5.76 17.60
CA GLY A 15 -17.79 -6.10 16.72
C GLY A 15 -16.95 -4.86 16.52
N VAL A 16 -15.73 -4.89 17.05
CA VAL A 16 -14.74 -3.85 16.73
C VAL A 16 -14.32 -4.10 15.29
N THR A 17 -14.96 -3.41 14.34
CA THR A 17 -14.48 -3.34 12.98
C THR A 17 -13.25 -2.46 12.98
N THR A 18 -12.06 -3.09 12.99
CA THR A 18 -10.83 -2.38 12.66
C THR A 18 -10.91 -2.04 11.18
N ALA A 19 -11.22 -0.76 10.88
CA ALA A 19 -11.10 -0.26 9.53
C ALA A 19 -9.64 -0.42 9.10
N ALA A 20 -9.39 -1.15 8.00
CA ALA A 20 -8.07 -1.21 7.41
C ALA A 20 -7.66 0.22 7.02
N SER A 21 -6.57 0.71 7.63
CA SER A 21 -6.01 2.02 7.32
C SER A 21 -5.28 1.93 5.99
N ALA A 22 -5.87 2.47 4.92
CA ALA A 22 -5.20 2.62 3.65
C ALA A 22 -4.37 3.91 3.63
N ARG A 23 -3.21 3.90 2.95
CA ARG A 23 -2.48 5.12 2.65
C ARG A 23 -3.29 5.97 1.67
N ASP A 24 -3.18 7.27 1.80
CA ASP A 24 -3.80 8.23 0.90
C ASP A 24 -2.82 8.75 -0.17
N TYR A 25 -1.63 8.18 -0.25
CA TYR A 25 -0.61 8.49 -1.26
C TYR A 25 -0.04 7.20 -1.86
N LEU A 26 0.49 7.30 -3.08
CA LEU A 26 1.19 6.21 -3.74
C LEU A 26 2.63 6.12 -3.22
N SER A 27 3.07 4.91 -2.92
CA SER A 27 4.45 4.59 -2.58
C SER A 27 5.13 3.94 -3.78
N ILE A 28 6.17 4.59 -4.29
CA ILE A 28 6.86 4.20 -5.51
C ILE A 28 8.34 4.03 -5.18
N ALA A 29 8.92 2.92 -5.60
CA ALA A 29 10.34 2.68 -5.39
C ALA A 29 10.95 1.92 -6.58
N GLY A 30 12.25 2.03 -6.75
CA GLY A 30 12.97 1.23 -7.72
C GLY A 30 14.13 1.95 -8.38
N SER A 31 14.16 1.93 -9.70
CA SER A 31 15.26 2.39 -10.53
C SER A 31 15.73 3.82 -10.21
N SER A 32 17.01 3.97 -9.93
CA SER A 32 17.65 5.30 -9.81
C SER A 32 17.71 6.06 -11.15
N THR A 33 17.70 5.35 -12.26
CA THR A 33 17.63 5.95 -13.60
C THR A 33 16.26 6.56 -13.86
N VAL A 34 15.20 5.91 -13.43
CA VAL A 34 13.81 6.37 -13.59
C VAL A 34 13.44 7.45 -12.58
N LEU A 35 14.14 7.51 -11.46
CA LEU A 35 13.82 8.40 -10.32
C LEU A 35 13.57 9.86 -10.72
N PRO A 36 14.43 10.55 -11.49
CA PRO A 36 14.19 11.94 -11.83
C PRO A 36 12.91 12.14 -12.65
N PHE A 37 12.56 11.21 -13.51
CA PHE A 37 11.33 11.28 -14.31
C PHE A 37 10.08 10.98 -13.46
N ALA A 38 10.14 9.96 -12.64
CA ALA A 38 9.06 9.60 -11.73
C ALA A 38 8.79 10.73 -10.72
N THR A 39 9.82 11.40 -10.24
CA THR A 39 9.71 12.54 -9.33
C THR A 39 8.96 13.70 -9.96
N ILE A 40 9.25 14.03 -11.21
CA ILE A 40 8.54 15.10 -11.93
C ILE A 40 7.05 14.78 -12.06
N VAL A 41 6.73 13.55 -12.45
CA VAL A 41 5.33 13.12 -12.57
C VAL A 41 4.62 13.15 -11.22
N ALA A 42 5.28 12.69 -10.16
CA ALA A 42 4.74 12.72 -8.81
C ALA A 42 4.45 14.14 -8.32
N GLU A 43 5.38 15.06 -8.55
CA GLU A 43 5.20 16.48 -8.20
C GLU A 43 4.03 17.11 -8.95
N GLN A 44 3.88 16.81 -10.24
CA GLN A 44 2.76 17.31 -11.02
C GLN A 44 1.43 16.75 -10.55
N LEU A 45 1.37 15.48 -10.19
CA LEU A 45 0.17 14.89 -9.61
C LEU A 45 -0.16 15.53 -8.26
N GLY A 46 0.84 15.81 -7.44
CA GLY A 46 0.68 16.46 -6.15
C GLY A 46 0.21 17.92 -6.23
N ASN A 47 0.31 18.57 -7.38
CA ASN A 47 -0.25 19.89 -7.62
C ASN A 47 -1.78 19.87 -7.75
N ASN A 48 -2.38 18.72 -8.00
CA ASN A 48 -3.82 18.55 -8.00
C ASN A 48 -4.32 18.43 -6.56
N PRO A 49 -5.22 19.31 -6.08
CA PRO A 49 -5.68 19.28 -4.68
C PRO A 49 -6.45 18.00 -4.31
N SER A 50 -6.89 17.22 -5.29
CA SER A 50 -7.58 15.94 -5.08
C SER A 50 -6.62 14.79 -4.78
N PHE A 51 -5.31 14.97 -4.94
CA PHE A 51 -4.30 13.93 -4.75
C PHE A 51 -3.18 14.39 -3.83
N LYS A 52 -2.71 13.50 -2.98
CA LYS A 52 -1.44 13.72 -2.29
C LYS A 52 -0.27 13.39 -3.21
N THR A 53 0.81 14.11 -3.02
CA THR A 53 2.06 13.87 -3.77
C THR A 53 2.55 12.44 -3.51
N PRO A 54 2.72 11.62 -4.55
CA PRO A 54 3.33 10.32 -4.41
C PRO A 54 4.74 10.40 -3.82
N VAL A 55 5.11 9.42 -3.03
CA VAL A 55 6.47 9.28 -2.50
C VAL A 55 7.27 8.40 -3.44
N VAL A 56 8.37 8.93 -3.97
CA VAL A 56 9.24 8.21 -4.89
C VAL A 56 10.60 8.02 -4.24
N GLU A 57 11.03 6.78 -4.11
CA GLU A 57 12.30 6.40 -3.51
C GLU A 57 13.16 5.65 -4.52
N SER A 58 14.47 5.82 -4.39
CA SER A 58 15.47 5.08 -5.14
C SER A 58 15.93 3.85 -4.35
N GLY A 59 16.29 2.80 -5.03
CA GLY A 59 16.83 1.57 -4.43
C GLY A 59 17.39 0.62 -5.48
N GLY A 60 17.26 1.01 -6.76
CA GLY A 60 17.63 0.21 -7.92
C GLY A 60 16.45 -0.58 -8.50
N SER A 61 16.59 -1.00 -9.76
CA SER A 61 15.54 -1.73 -10.47
C SER A 61 15.12 -3.02 -9.78
N SER A 62 16.05 -3.72 -9.13
CA SER A 62 15.73 -4.95 -8.37
C SER A 62 14.81 -4.69 -7.20
N VAL A 63 14.95 -3.56 -6.51
CA VAL A 63 14.08 -3.16 -5.40
C VAL A 63 12.66 -2.93 -5.92
N GLY A 64 12.50 -2.24 -7.04
CA GLY A 64 11.20 -2.03 -7.66
C GLY A 64 10.54 -3.33 -8.11
N LYS A 65 11.27 -4.17 -8.82
CA LYS A 65 10.77 -5.45 -9.34
C LYS A 65 10.36 -6.43 -8.24
N LYS A 66 11.15 -6.55 -7.20
CA LYS A 66 10.84 -7.41 -6.06
C LYS A 66 9.76 -6.81 -5.17
N GLY A 67 9.84 -5.50 -4.94
CA GLY A 67 8.94 -4.80 -4.03
C GLY A 67 7.48 -4.92 -4.41
N VAL A 68 7.13 -4.85 -5.69
CA VAL A 68 5.74 -5.02 -6.15
C VAL A 68 5.21 -6.43 -5.96
N CYS A 69 6.09 -7.41 -5.75
CA CYS A 69 5.74 -8.82 -5.57
C CYS A 69 5.76 -9.27 -4.11
N GLU A 70 6.16 -8.41 -3.18
CA GLU A 70 6.29 -8.76 -1.76
C GLU A 70 4.95 -8.84 -1.03
N GLY A 71 3.95 -8.13 -1.48
CA GLY A 71 2.63 -8.18 -0.86
C GLY A 71 1.75 -6.98 -1.19
N ILE A 72 0.60 -6.97 -0.55
CA ILE A 72 -0.43 -5.93 -0.67
C ILE A 72 -0.63 -5.29 0.70
N GLY A 73 -0.73 -3.99 0.74
CA GLY A 73 -1.00 -3.24 1.96
C GLY A 73 -0.08 -2.04 2.14
N THR A 74 -0.26 -1.33 3.24
CA THR A 74 0.44 -0.08 3.53
C THR A 74 1.94 -0.23 3.78
N GLU A 75 2.41 -1.44 4.01
CA GLU A 75 3.81 -1.78 4.26
C GLU A 75 4.62 -1.98 2.97
N PHE A 76 3.92 -2.13 1.84
CA PHE A 76 4.51 -2.46 0.56
C PHE A 76 4.36 -1.33 -0.44
N ILE A 77 5.23 -1.29 -1.45
CA ILE A 77 5.13 -0.31 -2.52
C ILE A 77 3.96 -0.62 -3.46
N ASP A 78 3.40 0.43 -4.05
CA ASP A 78 2.30 0.31 -5.02
C ASP A 78 2.81 0.19 -6.44
N ILE A 79 3.93 0.87 -6.75
CA ILE A 79 4.55 0.89 -8.07
C ILE A 79 6.04 0.62 -7.94
N GLY A 80 6.52 -0.32 -8.72
CA GLY A 80 7.94 -0.61 -8.84
C GLY A 80 8.49 -0.10 -10.17
N ASN A 81 9.47 0.80 -10.12
CA ASN A 81 10.15 1.31 -11.30
C ASN A 81 11.36 0.43 -11.66
N ALA A 82 11.54 0.20 -12.95
CA ALA A 82 12.69 -0.55 -13.45
C ALA A 82 13.20 0.04 -14.77
N SER A 83 14.51 0.05 -14.92
CA SER A 83 15.20 0.40 -16.17
C SER A 83 15.71 -0.83 -16.93
N SER A 84 15.38 -2.03 -16.47
CA SER A 84 15.74 -3.29 -17.07
C SER A 84 14.59 -4.28 -17.02
N ARG A 85 14.62 -5.28 -17.89
CA ARG A 85 13.64 -6.37 -17.89
C ARG A 85 13.74 -7.20 -16.62
N MET A 86 12.65 -7.85 -16.26
CA MET A 86 12.67 -8.87 -15.21
C MET A 86 13.52 -10.05 -15.61
N LYS A 87 14.37 -10.49 -14.70
CA LYS A 87 15.14 -11.72 -14.84
C LYS A 87 14.29 -12.92 -14.47
N THR A 88 14.68 -14.11 -14.89
CA THR A 88 13.96 -15.35 -14.60
C THR A 88 13.72 -15.55 -13.10
N GLY A 89 14.73 -15.33 -12.26
CA GLY A 89 14.59 -15.46 -10.81
C GLY A 89 13.65 -14.41 -10.20
N GLU A 90 13.57 -13.23 -10.78
CA GLU A 90 12.61 -12.18 -10.37
C GLU A 90 11.18 -12.53 -10.74
N LEU A 91 10.99 -13.14 -11.93
CA LEU A 91 9.69 -13.67 -12.35
C LEU A 91 9.21 -14.82 -11.47
N GLU A 92 10.12 -15.72 -11.09
CA GLU A 92 9.81 -16.84 -10.20
C GLU A 92 9.43 -16.35 -8.79
N TYR A 93 10.05 -15.28 -8.31
CA TYR A 93 9.74 -14.67 -7.03
C TYR A 93 8.32 -14.07 -7.01
N CYS A 94 7.90 -13.47 -8.09
CA CYS A 94 6.55 -12.94 -8.24
C CYS A 94 5.53 -14.07 -8.49
#